data_36ed9b376102792e86cd2b8335627d70
#
_entry.id   36ed9b376102792e86cd2b8335627d70
#
_cell.length_a   1.000
_cell.length_b   1.000
_cell.length_c   1.000
_cell.angle_alpha   90.00
_cell.angle_beta   90.00
_cell.angle_gamma   90.00
#
_symmetry.space_group_name_H-M   'P 1'
#
loop_
_entity.id
_entity.type
_entity.pdbx_description
1 polymer ?
#
loop_
_entity_poly.entity_id
_entity_poly.type
_entity_poly.pdbx_seq_one_letter_code
_entity_poly.pdbx_strand_id
1 'polypeptide(L)'
;RRQRQICIRDRIEEIVRFAIKHVPSAFNSQSTRAVLLLHEHHDELWKIVKRTLRAIVPEGAFARTEEKIEHSFAAGYGTVLFFEDTDVVRGLQQQFPAYAGNFPVWSEQTSAMHQLAVWTMLEDAGLGASLQHYNPLIDDEVRKRWSLPGEWKLVAQMPFGTPAGEPGEKTFKPLDERIR
;
A
#
# COMPACT_ATOMS: atom_id res chain seq x y z
N ARG A 1 21.67 -23.62 20.81
CA ARG A 1 20.98 -23.10 19.59
C ARG A 1 20.82 -21.60 19.76
N ARG A 2 21.68 -20.78 19.12
CA ARG A 2 21.49 -19.32 19.01
C ARG A 2 20.26 -19.11 18.12
N GLN A 3 19.12 -18.70 18.69
CA GLN A 3 18.06 -18.05 17.92
C GLN A 3 18.70 -16.81 17.28
N ARG A 4 18.82 -16.79 15.96
CA ARG A 4 19.11 -15.54 15.24
C ARG A 4 17.96 -14.60 15.55
N GLN A 5 18.26 -13.52 16.27
CA GLN A 5 17.34 -12.38 16.33
C GLN A 5 17.20 -11.88 14.90
N ILE A 6 16.05 -12.12 14.29
CA ILE A 6 15.72 -11.59 12.95
C ILE A 6 15.66 -10.07 13.11
N CYS A 7 16.43 -9.34 12.30
CA CYS A 7 16.38 -7.88 12.26
C CYS A 7 14.96 -7.44 11.88
N ILE A 8 14.47 -6.34 12.44
CA ILE A 8 13.13 -5.81 12.14
C ILE A 8 12.92 -5.61 10.64
N ARG A 9 13.92 -5.16 9.92
CA ARG A 9 13.91 -5.04 8.46
C ARG A 9 13.64 -6.38 7.78
N ASP A 10 14.36 -7.43 8.17
CA ASP A 10 14.23 -8.76 7.58
C ASP A 10 12.81 -9.31 7.83
N ARG A 11 12.26 -9.05 9.02
CA ARG A 11 10.88 -9.44 9.36
C ARG A 11 9.84 -8.76 8.48
N ILE A 12 10.00 -7.45 8.24
CA ILE A 12 9.10 -6.69 7.35
C ILE A 12 9.21 -7.20 5.91
N GLU A 13 10.42 -7.44 5.42
CA GLU A 13 10.64 -7.99 4.09
C GLU A 13 9.99 -9.38 3.94
N GLU A 14 10.12 -10.26 4.93
CA GLU A 14 9.44 -11.56 4.97
C GLU A 14 7.92 -11.43 4.90
N ILE A 15 7.32 -10.49 5.64
CA ILE A 15 5.88 -10.23 5.62
C ILE A 15 5.41 -9.87 4.21
N VAL A 16 6.06 -8.89 3.57
CA VAL A 16 5.69 -8.47 2.22
C VAL A 16 5.87 -9.61 1.21
N ARG A 17 6.99 -10.32 1.25
CA ARG A 17 7.27 -11.48 0.39
C ARG A 17 6.24 -12.61 0.60
N PHE A 18 5.89 -12.90 1.84
CA PHE A 18 4.90 -13.93 2.15
C PHE A 18 3.53 -13.56 1.58
N ALA A 19 3.06 -12.34 1.78
CA ALA A 19 1.78 -11.89 1.25
C ALA A 19 1.76 -11.95 -0.29
N ILE A 20 2.77 -11.41 -0.97
CA ILE A 20 2.87 -11.43 -2.43
C ILE A 20 2.91 -12.85 -2.98
N LYS A 21 3.52 -13.78 -2.28
CA LYS A 21 3.61 -15.19 -2.70
C LYS A 21 2.33 -15.99 -2.47
N HIS A 22 1.61 -15.74 -1.37
CA HIS A 22 0.57 -16.65 -0.89
C HIS A 22 -0.86 -16.13 -1.03
N VAL A 23 -1.07 -14.82 -1.17
CA VAL A 23 -2.42 -14.28 -1.40
C VAL A 23 -2.91 -14.75 -2.77
N PRO A 24 -4.10 -15.39 -2.84
CA PRO A 24 -4.62 -15.88 -4.11
C PRO A 24 -5.05 -14.73 -5.04
N SER A 25 -5.06 -15.00 -6.34
CA SER A 25 -5.52 -14.09 -7.37
C SER A 25 -6.41 -14.81 -8.39
N ALA A 26 -7.34 -14.07 -8.99
CA ALA A 26 -8.21 -14.62 -10.02
C ALA A 26 -7.38 -15.16 -11.20
N PHE A 27 -7.67 -16.38 -11.63
CA PHE A 27 -6.91 -17.09 -12.67
C PHE A 27 -5.41 -17.25 -12.36
N ASN A 28 -5.04 -17.18 -11.08
CA ASN A 28 -3.65 -17.16 -10.64
C ASN A 28 -2.82 -16.09 -11.37
N SER A 29 -3.42 -14.92 -11.57
CA SER A 29 -2.85 -13.82 -12.35
C SER A 29 -1.54 -13.29 -11.80
N GLN A 30 -1.41 -13.28 -10.46
CA GLN A 30 -0.23 -12.77 -9.76
C GLN A 30 0.19 -11.39 -10.25
N SER A 31 -0.82 -10.50 -10.52
CA SER A 31 -0.61 -9.17 -11.08
C SER A 31 -0.12 -8.13 -10.06
N THR A 32 -0.33 -8.38 -8.76
CA THR A 32 0.08 -7.45 -7.71
C THR A 32 1.59 -7.34 -7.62
N ARG A 33 2.08 -6.10 -7.52
CA ARG A 33 3.48 -5.75 -7.29
C ARG A 33 3.59 -4.94 -6.00
N ALA A 34 4.70 -5.09 -5.29
CA ALA A 34 4.97 -4.31 -4.09
C ALA A 34 6.38 -3.72 -4.13
N VAL A 35 6.51 -2.49 -3.62
CA VAL A 35 7.80 -1.85 -3.38
C VAL A 35 7.89 -1.47 -1.92
N LEU A 36 8.89 -1.99 -1.22
CA LEU A 36 9.15 -1.65 0.18
C LEU A 36 10.13 -0.50 0.25
N LEU A 37 9.68 0.62 0.79
CA LEU A 37 10.48 1.84 0.99
C LEU A 37 10.83 1.98 2.48
N LEU A 38 12.12 1.99 2.78
CA LEU A 38 12.68 2.18 4.13
C LEU A 38 13.66 3.34 4.13
N HIS A 39 13.92 3.92 5.30
CA HIS A 39 14.91 4.98 5.51
C HIS A 39 14.72 6.16 4.53
N GLU A 40 15.77 6.58 3.86
CA GLU A 40 15.74 7.71 2.90
C GLU A 40 14.73 7.54 1.76
N HIS A 41 14.39 6.31 1.38
CA HIS A 41 13.36 6.07 0.36
C HIS A 41 11.95 6.33 0.90
N HIS A 42 11.69 5.98 2.15
CA HIS A 42 10.45 6.33 2.83
C HIS A 42 10.31 7.85 2.96
N ASP A 43 11.36 8.51 3.45
CA ASP A 43 11.37 9.97 3.59
C ASP A 43 11.13 10.68 2.25
N GLU A 44 11.75 10.19 1.18
CA GLU A 44 11.61 10.74 -0.16
C GLU A 44 10.18 10.63 -0.69
N LEU A 45 9.49 9.50 -0.45
CA LEU A 45 8.09 9.36 -0.82
C LEU A 45 7.23 10.45 -0.19
N TRP A 46 7.38 10.68 1.11
CA TRP A 46 6.55 11.67 1.81
C TRP A 46 6.92 13.11 1.47
N LYS A 47 8.16 13.37 1.04
CA LYS A 47 8.54 14.65 0.41
C LYS A 47 7.84 14.85 -0.94
N ILE A 48 7.76 13.81 -1.77
CA ILE A 48 7.01 13.85 -3.04
C ILE A 48 5.54 14.17 -2.75
N VAL A 49 4.90 13.45 -1.83
CA VAL A 49 3.49 13.69 -1.46
C VAL A 49 3.29 15.13 -0.99
N LYS A 50 4.11 15.63 -0.06
CA LYS A 50 4.00 17.02 0.45
C LYS A 50 4.15 18.05 -0.66
N ARG A 51 5.16 17.91 -1.52
CA ARG A 51 5.41 18.82 -2.63
C ARG A 51 4.23 18.84 -3.61
N THR A 52 3.70 17.67 -3.96
CA THR A 52 2.54 17.55 -4.84
C THR A 52 1.31 18.22 -4.25
N LEU A 53 1.02 17.97 -2.98
CA LEU A 53 -0.14 18.56 -2.31
C LEU A 53 0.01 20.08 -2.10
N ARG A 54 1.21 20.57 -1.87
CA ARG A 54 1.48 22.00 -1.74
C ARG A 54 1.07 22.78 -3.00
N ALA A 55 1.17 22.16 -4.17
CA ALA A 55 0.79 22.79 -5.44
C ALA A 55 -0.74 22.89 -5.65
N ILE A 56 -1.55 22.10 -4.94
CA ILE A 56 -3.00 21.98 -5.17
C ILE A 56 -3.85 22.35 -3.95
N VAL A 57 -3.30 22.26 -2.73
CA VAL A 57 -4.01 22.63 -1.51
C VAL A 57 -3.89 24.13 -1.28
N PRO A 58 -5.00 24.85 -0.97
CA PRO A 58 -4.94 26.28 -0.64
C PRO A 58 -3.94 26.56 0.50
N GLU A 59 -3.20 27.66 0.38
CA GLU A 59 -2.11 28.01 1.31
C GLU A 59 -2.55 27.99 2.79
N GLY A 60 -3.73 28.54 3.10
CA GLY A 60 -4.27 28.56 4.47
C GLY A 60 -4.64 27.18 5.04
N ALA A 61 -4.80 26.16 4.20
CA ALA A 61 -5.11 24.78 4.62
C ALA A 61 -3.88 23.86 4.60
N PHE A 62 -2.81 24.25 3.90
CA PHE A 62 -1.65 23.38 3.68
C PHE A 62 -0.91 23.04 4.97
N ALA A 63 -0.77 23.97 5.90
CA ALA A 63 -0.07 23.71 7.17
C ALA A 63 -0.64 22.50 7.94
N ARG A 64 -1.97 22.36 7.98
CA ARG A 64 -2.64 21.22 8.60
C ARG A 64 -2.40 19.91 7.84
N THR A 65 -2.36 20.00 6.51
CA THR A 65 -2.05 18.84 5.64
C THR A 65 -0.62 18.38 5.85
N GLU A 66 0.31 19.31 5.88
CA GLU A 66 1.74 19.05 6.12
C GLU A 66 1.95 18.39 7.50
N GLU A 67 1.38 18.99 8.55
CA GLU A 67 1.44 18.45 9.92
C GLU A 67 0.92 16.99 9.99
N LYS A 68 -0.22 16.72 9.35
CA LYS A 68 -0.78 15.37 9.28
C LYS A 68 0.19 14.40 8.60
N ILE A 69 0.78 14.78 7.48
CA ILE A 69 1.72 13.91 6.75
C ILE A 69 2.96 13.65 7.60
N GLU A 70 3.52 14.68 8.21
CA GLU A 70 4.75 14.57 9.01
C GLU A 70 4.57 13.70 10.24
N HIS A 71 3.51 13.91 10.99
CA HIS A 71 3.29 13.22 12.26
C HIS A 71 2.59 11.85 12.12
N SER A 72 1.81 11.64 11.05
CA SER A 72 1.04 10.40 10.91
C SER A 72 1.67 9.40 9.94
N PHE A 73 2.43 9.85 8.94
CA PHE A 73 2.93 8.98 7.86
C PHE A 73 4.45 9.01 7.74
N ALA A 74 5.03 10.19 7.57
CA ALA A 74 6.47 10.35 7.41
C ALA A 74 7.27 9.99 8.68
N ALA A 75 6.64 10.07 9.85
CA ALA A 75 7.22 9.61 11.11
C ALA A 75 7.32 8.09 11.24
N GLY A 76 6.74 7.33 10.29
CA GLY A 76 6.78 5.86 10.27
C GLY A 76 8.17 5.29 10.02
N TYR A 77 8.28 3.97 10.19
CA TYR A 77 9.51 3.23 9.90
C TYR A 77 9.72 3.00 8.40
N GLY A 78 8.63 2.83 7.65
CA GLY A 78 8.66 2.55 6.22
C GLY A 78 7.29 2.67 5.57
N THR A 79 7.25 2.47 4.27
CA THR A 79 6.01 2.43 3.48
C THR A 79 6.06 1.27 2.48
N VAL A 80 4.97 0.52 2.38
CA VAL A 80 4.75 -0.41 1.27
C VAL A 80 3.91 0.30 0.21
N LEU A 81 4.41 0.33 -1.03
CA LEU A 81 3.64 0.74 -2.20
C LEU A 81 3.05 -0.50 -2.85
N PHE A 82 1.76 -0.45 -3.17
CA PHE A 82 1.07 -1.52 -3.89
C PHE A 82 0.74 -1.05 -5.31
N PHE A 83 1.03 -1.93 -6.26
CA PHE A 83 0.76 -1.71 -7.68
C PHE A 83 0.03 -2.92 -8.25
N GLU A 84 -0.70 -2.69 -9.35
CA GLU A 84 -1.19 -3.74 -10.23
C GLU A 84 -0.50 -3.62 -11.59
N ASP A 85 0.04 -4.74 -12.08
CA ASP A 85 0.64 -4.85 -13.39
C ASP A 85 -0.46 -4.95 -14.45
N THR A 86 -0.66 -3.85 -15.16
CA THR A 86 -1.74 -3.73 -16.14
C THR A 86 -1.51 -4.56 -17.39
N ASP A 87 -0.26 -4.95 -17.71
CA ASP A 87 0.02 -5.85 -18.83
C ASP A 87 -0.47 -7.26 -18.53
N VAL A 88 -0.31 -7.74 -17.30
CA VAL A 88 -0.88 -9.02 -16.87
C VAL A 88 -2.41 -9.00 -17.00
N VAL A 89 -3.05 -7.92 -16.56
CA VAL A 89 -4.51 -7.76 -16.66
C VAL A 89 -4.96 -7.75 -18.13
N ARG A 90 -4.31 -6.98 -18.98
CA ARG A 90 -4.60 -6.93 -20.44
C ARG A 90 -4.38 -8.28 -21.12
N GLY A 91 -3.31 -8.98 -20.77
CA GLY A 91 -3.05 -10.33 -21.28
C GLY A 91 -4.17 -11.31 -20.98
N LEU A 92 -4.70 -11.29 -19.75
CA LEU A 92 -5.85 -12.13 -19.38
C LEU A 92 -7.14 -11.72 -20.10
N GLN A 93 -7.38 -10.41 -20.28
CA GLN A 93 -8.52 -9.92 -21.06
C GLN A 93 -8.49 -10.44 -22.52
N GLN A 94 -7.31 -10.49 -23.12
CA GLN A 94 -7.13 -11.01 -24.47
C GLN A 94 -7.28 -12.54 -24.54
N GLN A 95 -6.73 -13.24 -23.54
CA GLN A 95 -6.78 -14.70 -23.48
C GLN A 95 -8.19 -15.23 -23.18
N PHE A 96 -8.96 -14.50 -22.36
CA PHE A 96 -10.30 -14.88 -21.93
C PHE A 96 -11.32 -13.76 -22.20
N PRO A 97 -11.69 -13.51 -23.47
CA PRO A 97 -12.56 -12.40 -23.85
C PRO A 97 -13.93 -12.37 -23.15
N ALA A 98 -14.47 -13.55 -22.82
CA ALA A 98 -15.75 -13.65 -22.09
C ALA A 98 -15.71 -13.01 -20.69
N TYR A 99 -14.54 -12.89 -20.09
CA TYR A 99 -14.33 -12.30 -18.77
C TYR A 99 -13.56 -10.97 -18.83
N ALA A 100 -13.35 -10.40 -20.01
CA ALA A 100 -12.49 -9.23 -20.20
C ALA A 100 -12.87 -8.06 -19.27
N GLY A 101 -14.17 -7.80 -19.08
CA GLY A 101 -14.65 -6.76 -18.19
C GLY A 101 -14.44 -7.04 -16.69
N ASN A 102 -14.23 -8.31 -16.32
CA ASN A 102 -14.06 -8.72 -14.93
C ASN A 102 -12.61 -8.59 -14.43
N PHE A 103 -11.63 -8.82 -15.27
CA PHE A 103 -10.22 -8.85 -14.86
C PHE A 103 -9.72 -7.57 -14.18
N PRO A 104 -10.07 -6.34 -14.64
CA PRO A 104 -9.71 -5.14 -13.90
C PRO A 104 -10.30 -5.08 -12.49
N VAL A 105 -11.56 -5.50 -12.32
CA VAL A 105 -12.24 -5.55 -11.02
C VAL A 105 -11.59 -6.60 -10.12
N TRP A 106 -11.32 -7.80 -10.65
CA TRP A 106 -10.67 -8.87 -9.88
C TRP A 106 -9.23 -8.50 -9.49
N SER A 107 -8.52 -7.75 -10.33
CA SER A 107 -7.19 -7.21 -10.01
C SER A 107 -7.25 -6.26 -8.81
N GLU A 108 -8.19 -5.30 -8.79
CA GLU A 108 -8.37 -4.38 -7.66
C GLU A 108 -8.76 -5.13 -6.37
N GLN A 109 -9.63 -6.13 -6.46
CA GLN A 109 -10.01 -6.98 -5.32
C GLN A 109 -8.81 -7.77 -4.80
N THR A 110 -7.99 -8.33 -5.68
CA THR A 110 -6.76 -9.04 -5.31
C THR A 110 -5.77 -8.09 -4.63
N SER A 111 -5.60 -6.89 -5.16
CA SER A 111 -4.77 -5.85 -4.52
C SER A 111 -5.23 -5.57 -3.09
N ALA A 112 -6.54 -5.42 -2.87
CA ALA A 112 -7.09 -5.21 -1.54
C ALA A 112 -6.83 -6.37 -0.58
N MET A 113 -6.86 -7.61 -1.07
CA MET A 113 -6.49 -8.78 -0.27
C MET A 113 -5.02 -8.77 0.15
N HIS A 114 -4.10 -8.41 -0.76
CA HIS A 114 -2.69 -8.24 -0.44
C HIS A 114 -2.47 -7.14 0.61
N GLN A 115 -3.15 -6.00 0.46
CA GLN A 115 -3.09 -4.89 1.40
C GLN A 115 -3.54 -5.33 2.80
N LEU A 116 -4.66 -6.04 2.91
CA LEU A 116 -5.16 -6.54 4.18
C LEU A 116 -4.18 -7.57 4.79
N ALA A 117 -3.65 -8.49 3.98
CA ALA A 117 -2.71 -9.49 4.47
C ALA A 117 -1.44 -8.84 5.03
N VAL A 118 -0.84 -7.89 4.31
CA VAL A 118 0.34 -7.15 4.80
C VAL A 118 0.01 -6.38 6.08
N TRP A 119 -1.13 -5.67 6.10
CA TRP A 119 -1.55 -4.88 7.26
C TRP A 119 -1.69 -5.75 8.51
N THR A 120 -2.43 -6.85 8.42
CA THR A 120 -2.64 -7.76 9.57
C THR A 120 -1.36 -8.42 10.04
N MET A 121 -0.45 -8.78 9.13
CA MET A 121 0.84 -9.36 9.50
C MET A 121 1.79 -8.34 10.14
N LEU A 122 1.72 -7.06 9.74
CA LEU A 122 2.45 -5.98 10.41
C LEU A 122 1.92 -5.76 11.82
N GLU A 123 0.59 -5.75 12.01
CA GLU A 123 -0.06 -5.67 13.33
C GLU A 123 0.35 -6.83 14.24
N ASP A 124 0.36 -8.06 13.71
CA ASP A 124 0.83 -9.25 14.44
C ASP A 124 2.31 -9.13 14.85
N ALA A 125 3.10 -8.41 14.08
CA ALA A 125 4.50 -8.10 14.39
C ALA A 125 4.67 -6.89 15.35
N GLY A 126 3.58 -6.30 15.86
CA GLY A 126 3.58 -5.16 16.78
C GLY A 126 3.77 -3.80 16.10
N LEU A 127 3.53 -3.72 14.77
CA LEU A 127 3.62 -2.49 14.01
C LEU A 127 2.23 -2.00 13.62
N GLY A 128 1.95 -0.71 13.86
CA GLY A 128 0.76 -0.07 13.33
C GLY A 128 0.95 0.31 11.86
N ALA A 129 -0.12 0.25 11.08
CA ALA A 129 -0.12 0.67 9.68
C ALA A 129 -1.38 1.45 9.33
N SER A 130 -1.34 2.22 8.25
CA SER A 130 -2.51 2.87 7.69
C SER A 130 -2.47 2.84 6.17
N LEU A 131 -3.63 2.88 5.52
CA LEU A 131 -3.72 2.83 4.06
C LEU A 131 -4.04 4.22 3.51
N GLN A 132 -3.19 4.70 2.60
CA GLN A 132 -3.30 6.00 1.98
C GLN A 132 -3.39 5.89 0.45
N HIS A 133 -4.03 6.88 -0.19
CA HIS A 133 -4.31 6.91 -1.62
C HIS A 133 -4.03 8.30 -2.19
N TYR A 134 -2.75 8.62 -2.36
CA TYR A 134 -2.31 9.86 -3.01
C TYR A 134 -2.17 9.70 -4.53
N ASN A 135 -2.38 8.50 -5.04
CA ASN A 135 -2.53 8.21 -6.45
C ASN A 135 -3.86 8.81 -6.98
N PRO A 136 -3.94 9.28 -8.24
CA PRO A 136 -2.86 9.28 -9.23
C PRO A 136 -1.90 10.47 -9.14
N LEU A 137 -2.04 11.37 -8.17
CA LEU A 137 -1.30 12.63 -8.11
C LEU A 137 0.22 12.47 -8.06
N ILE A 138 0.71 11.38 -7.47
CA ILE A 138 2.13 11.12 -7.27
C ILE A 138 2.70 10.07 -8.23
N ASP A 139 1.88 9.46 -9.09
CA ASP A 139 2.24 8.28 -9.87
C ASP A 139 3.48 8.50 -10.75
N ASP A 140 3.55 9.59 -11.48
CA ASP A 140 4.64 9.87 -12.40
C ASP A 140 5.96 10.13 -11.67
N GLU A 141 5.92 10.86 -10.55
CA GLU A 141 7.11 11.11 -9.74
C GLU A 141 7.62 9.83 -9.07
N VAL A 142 6.73 9.02 -8.52
CA VAL A 142 7.05 7.71 -7.92
C VAL A 142 7.68 6.79 -8.95
N ARG A 143 7.06 6.67 -10.12
CA ARG A 143 7.59 5.85 -11.21
C ARG A 143 9.00 6.27 -11.63
N LYS A 144 9.19 7.56 -11.84
CA LYS A 144 10.47 8.14 -12.22
C LYS A 144 11.53 7.96 -11.13
N ARG A 145 11.15 8.22 -9.86
CA ARG A 145 12.10 8.21 -8.74
C ARG A 145 12.70 6.84 -8.49
N TRP A 146 11.93 5.78 -8.68
CA TRP A 146 12.37 4.40 -8.46
C TRP A 146 12.50 3.58 -9.77
N SER A 147 12.46 4.23 -10.92
CA SER A 147 12.62 3.58 -12.23
C SER A 147 11.67 2.40 -12.41
N LEU A 148 10.41 2.55 -12.01
CA LEU A 148 9.41 1.49 -12.06
C LEU A 148 8.82 1.35 -13.46
N PRO A 149 8.40 0.14 -13.86
CA PRO A 149 7.76 -0.11 -15.15
C PRO A 149 6.50 0.75 -15.36
N GLY A 150 6.28 1.18 -16.60
CA GLY A 150 5.16 2.05 -16.98
C GLY A 150 3.79 1.41 -16.80
N GLU A 151 3.74 0.08 -16.94
CA GLU A 151 2.54 -0.75 -16.76
C GLU A 151 2.14 -0.99 -15.30
N TRP A 152 2.98 -0.61 -14.34
CA TRP A 152 2.63 -0.72 -12.91
C TRP A 152 1.78 0.47 -12.49
N LYS A 153 0.49 0.23 -12.31
CA LYS A 153 -0.47 1.20 -11.79
C LYS A 153 -0.37 1.26 -10.27
N LEU A 154 -0.03 2.42 -9.73
CA LEU A 154 -0.03 2.63 -8.27
C LEU A 154 -1.45 2.56 -7.72
N VAL A 155 -1.67 1.74 -6.70
CA VAL A 155 -2.99 1.51 -6.09
C VAL A 155 -3.07 2.11 -4.69
N ALA A 156 -2.05 1.91 -3.86
CA ALA A 156 -2.08 2.38 -2.48
C ALA A 156 -0.67 2.58 -1.90
N GLN A 157 -0.60 3.37 -0.83
CA GLN A 157 0.56 3.57 0.02
C GLN A 157 0.22 3.16 1.44
N MET A 158 1.04 2.30 2.05
CA MET A 158 0.85 1.82 3.41
C MET A 158 2.05 2.21 4.28
N PRO A 159 2.05 3.42 4.89
CA PRO A 159 3.02 3.74 5.93
C PRO A 159 2.80 2.86 7.15
N PHE A 160 3.87 2.45 7.80
CA PHE A 160 3.86 1.64 9.00
C PHE A 160 5.00 2.02 9.95
N GLY A 161 4.81 1.73 11.23
CA GLY A 161 5.80 2.00 12.27
C GLY A 161 5.35 1.55 13.64
N THR A 162 6.14 1.84 14.67
CA THR A 162 5.73 1.59 16.04
C THR A 162 4.57 2.51 16.41
N PRO A 163 3.43 1.96 16.92
CA PRO A 163 2.31 2.78 17.36
C PRO A 163 2.74 3.79 18.43
N ALA A 164 2.35 5.06 18.27
CA ALA A 164 2.63 6.12 19.25
C ALA A 164 1.52 6.25 20.31
N GLY A 165 0.41 5.53 20.16
CA GLY A 165 -0.75 5.55 21.05
C GLY A 165 -1.81 4.56 20.63
N GLU A 166 -2.86 4.45 21.43
CA GLU A 166 -4.00 3.60 21.12
C GLU A 166 -4.86 4.20 20.01
N PRO A 167 -5.48 3.35 19.17
CA PRO A 167 -6.42 3.82 18.17
C PRO A 167 -7.66 4.46 18.83
N GLY A 168 -8.22 5.48 18.21
CA GLY A 168 -9.47 6.09 18.66
C GLY A 168 -10.64 5.09 18.61
N GLU A 169 -11.70 5.41 19.36
CA GLU A 169 -12.93 4.59 19.36
C GLU A 169 -13.52 4.47 17.95
N LYS A 170 -13.93 3.27 17.60
CA LYS A 170 -14.56 2.94 16.33
C LYS A 170 -16.04 2.66 16.54
N THR A 171 -16.89 3.33 15.77
CA THR A 171 -18.32 3.04 15.74
C THR A 171 -18.64 1.93 14.75
N PHE A 172 -19.63 1.11 15.07
CA PHE A 172 -20.01 -0.02 14.22
C PHE A 172 -21.49 0.10 13.86
N LYS A 173 -21.83 -0.24 12.61
CA LYS A 173 -23.23 -0.48 12.22
C LYS A 173 -23.70 -1.83 12.80
N PRO A 174 -25.00 -1.99 13.08
CA PRO A 174 -25.55 -3.25 13.55
C PRO A 174 -25.16 -4.42 12.63
N LEU A 175 -24.76 -5.55 13.22
CA LEU A 175 -24.33 -6.72 12.45
C LEU A 175 -25.48 -7.33 11.64
N ASP A 176 -26.71 -7.31 12.19
CA ASP A 176 -27.92 -7.84 11.54
C ASP A 176 -28.28 -7.12 10.22
N GLU A 177 -27.77 -5.91 10.02
CA GLU A 177 -27.88 -5.19 8.74
C GLU A 177 -26.84 -5.64 7.71
N ARG A 178 -25.79 -6.36 8.13
CA ARG A 178 -24.60 -6.68 7.36
C ARG A 178 -24.37 -8.16 7.15
N ILE A 179 -24.99 -9.00 8.00
CA ILE A 179 -24.88 -10.46 7.96
C ILE A 179 -26.32 -11.01 8.01
N ARG A 180 -26.63 -11.93 7.10
CA ARG A 180 -27.91 -12.67 7.06
C ARG A 180 -27.63 -14.15 6.89
#